data_387eadfb21a2978fa30f739c518cb703
#
_entry.id   387eadfb21a2978fa30f739c518cb703
#
_cell.length_a   1.000
_cell.length_b   1.000
_cell.length_c   1.000
_cell.angle_alpha   90.00
_cell.angle_beta   90.00
_cell.angle_gamma   90.00
#
_symmetry.space_group_name_H-M   'P 1'
#
loop_
_entity.id
_entity.type
_entity.pdbx_description
1 polymer ?
#
loop_
_entity_poly.entity_id
_entity_poly.type
_entity_poly.pdbx_seq_one_letter_code
_entity_poly.pdbx_strand_id
1 'polypeptide(L)'
;MTDSVWQTLSRFDVSKEVEQKGRFDYLSWAWAWAFVKEKYPTATFEKHIFRDNQDNPLPFMRDTKGHTYVAVTVTIEGLAHTEIHYVMDHKNQSVTHPDGGQVNKALQRCLVKAIAFHGLGLNVYAGEDLPMDLEEDDGSAIILAISNANSVESLESVWKEHNQSIKQLGKQAQKRVMDEFKKAKVSFKAA
;
A
#
# COMPACT_ATOMS: atom_id res chain seq x y z
N MET A 1 13.34 -33.53 -9.21
CA MET A 1 12.78 -32.41 -9.97
C MET A 1 13.07 -31.16 -9.16
N THR A 2 13.73 -30.17 -9.75
CA THR A 2 13.95 -28.87 -9.10
C THR A 2 12.62 -28.08 -9.10
N ASP A 3 12.28 -27.47 -7.96
CA ASP A 3 11.10 -26.62 -7.86
C ASP A 3 11.19 -25.47 -8.89
N SER A 4 10.05 -25.06 -9.46
CA SER A 4 10.00 -23.89 -10.35
C SER A 4 10.26 -22.61 -9.55
N VAL A 5 10.63 -21.52 -10.24
CA VAL A 5 10.80 -20.18 -9.63
C VAL A 5 9.58 -19.81 -8.79
N TRP A 6 8.39 -20.00 -9.35
CA TRP A 6 7.12 -19.75 -8.65
C TRP A 6 6.97 -20.59 -7.37
N GLN A 7 7.22 -21.92 -7.46
CA GLN A 7 7.08 -22.79 -6.29
C GLN A 7 8.05 -22.43 -5.17
N THR A 8 9.26 -22.01 -5.53
CA THR A 8 10.28 -21.58 -4.55
C THR A 8 9.90 -20.26 -3.88
N LEU A 9 9.50 -19.26 -4.67
CA LEU A 9 9.27 -17.92 -4.17
C LEU A 9 7.90 -17.75 -3.49
N SER A 10 6.84 -18.42 -4.02
CA SER A 10 5.48 -18.29 -3.48
C SER A 10 5.27 -18.96 -2.12
N ARG A 11 6.11 -19.95 -1.79
CA ARG A 11 6.06 -20.64 -0.50
C ARG A 11 6.77 -19.89 0.63
N PHE A 12 7.56 -18.87 0.28
CA PHE A 12 8.30 -18.12 1.29
C PHE A 12 7.36 -17.14 2.03
N ASP A 13 7.34 -17.25 3.37
CA ASP A 13 6.59 -16.36 4.21
C ASP A 13 7.35 -15.04 4.43
N VAL A 14 6.85 -13.96 3.80
CA VAL A 14 7.42 -12.62 3.89
C VAL A 14 6.86 -11.78 5.04
N SER A 15 5.98 -12.34 5.88
CA SER A 15 5.23 -11.58 6.90
C SER A 15 6.11 -10.83 7.90
N LYS A 16 7.32 -11.33 8.15
CA LYS A 16 8.30 -10.68 9.05
C LYS A 16 9.05 -9.52 8.41
N GLU A 17 9.01 -9.43 7.08
CA GLU A 17 9.74 -8.45 6.28
C GLU A 17 8.82 -7.34 5.73
N VAL A 18 7.53 -7.46 6.06
CA VAL A 18 6.50 -6.48 5.69
C VAL A 18 6.43 -5.39 6.72
N GLU A 19 6.58 -4.15 6.28
CA GLU A 19 6.36 -2.94 7.07
C GLU A 19 4.97 -2.38 6.80
N GLN A 20 4.21 -2.07 7.84
CA GLN A 20 2.93 -1.38 7.70
C GLN A 20 3.13 0.13 7.68
N LYS A 21 2.68 0.80 6.60
CA LYS A 21 2.68 2.26 6.47
C LYS A 21 1.25 2.75 6.22
N GLY A 22 0.59 3.21 7.29
CA GLY A 22 -0.83 3.52 7.25
C GLY A 22 -1.66 2.25 7.06
N ARG A 23 -2.49 2.20 6.03
CA ARG A 23 -3.32 1.03 5.68
C ARG A 23 -2.65 0.06 4.69
N PHE A 24 -1.46 0.38 4.20
CA PHE A 24 -0.76 -0.42 3.20
C PHE A 24 0.39 -1.18 3.81
N ASP A 25 0.54 -2.39 3.35
CA ASP A 25 1.67 -3.25 3.64
C ASP A 25 2.76 -3.03 2.58
N TYR A 26 4.01 -2.93 3.03
CA TYR A 26 5.15 -2.70 2.16
C TYR A 26 6.20 -3.78 2.37
N LEU A 27 6.53 -4.49 1.31
CA LEU A 27 7.73 -5.30 1.28
C LEU A 27 8.91 -4.44 0.82
N SER A 28 10.01 -4.43 1.58
CA SER A 28 11.21 -3.69 1.20
C SER A 28 11.75 -4.19 -0.14
N TRP A 29 11.89 -3.28 -1.12
CA TRP A 29 12.46 -3.62 -2.43
C TRP A 29 13.91 -4.12 -2.32
N ALA A 30 14.68 -3.57 -1.38
CA ALA A 30 16.07 -3.94 -1.18
C ALA A 30 16.18 -5.36 -0.60
N TRP A 31 15.34 -5.68 0.37
CA TRP A 31 15.24 -7.02 0.93
C TRP A 31 14.77 -8.03 -0.14
N ALA A 32 13.67 -7.72 -0.82
CA ALA A 32 13.11 -8.61 -1.84
C ALA A 32 14.13 -8.91 -2.96
N TRP A 33 14.85 -7.89 -3.40
CA TRP A 33 15.89 -8.07 -4.41
C TRP A 33 17.09 -8.89 -3.89
N ALA A 34 17.56 -8.62 -2.66
CA ALA A 34 18.62 -9.39 -2.04
C ALA A 34 18.24 -10.88 -1.90
N PHE A 35 17.00 -11.16 -1.46
CA PHE A 35 16.47 -12.51 -1.37
C PHE A 35 16.43 -13.22 -2.73
N VAL A 36 15.93 -12.54 -3.78
CA VAL A 36 15.92 -13.07 -5.14
C VAL A 36 17.35 -13.37 -5.61
N LYS A 37 18.30 -12.49 -5.38
CA LYS A 37 19.71 -12.68 -5.78
C LYS A 37 20.39 -13.80 -5.01
N GLU A 38 20.01 -14.06 -3.76
CA GLU A 38 20.49 -15.21 -2.98
C GLU A 38 20.03 -16.55 -3.60
N LYS A 39 18.75 -16.63 -3.98
CA LYS A 39 18.16 -17.86 -4.56
C LYS A 39 18.48 -18.02 -6.04
N TYR A 40 18.55 -16.92 -6.77
CA TYR A 40 18.78 -16.87 -8.22
C TYR A 40 19.87 -15.85 -8.56
N PRO A 41 21.15 -16.21 -8.43
CA PRO A 41 22.29 -15.30 -8.66
C PRO A 41 22.31 -14.67 -10.05
N THR A 42 21.73 -15.35 -11.06
CA THR A 42 21.63 -14.89 -12.45
C THR A 42 20.47 -13.93 -12.70
N ALA A 43 19.55 -13.75 -11.71
CA ALA A 43 18.43 -12.84 -11.86
C ALA A 43 18.88 -11.42 -12.17
N THR A 44 18.15 -10.74 -13.06
CA THR A 44 18.41 -9.36 -13.46
C THR A 44 17.13 -8.54 -13.37
N PHE A 45 17.26 -7.24 -13.27
CA PHE A 45 16.16 -6.32 -13.54
C PHE A 45 16.59 -5.18 -14.43
N GLU A 46 15.64 -4.63 -15.17
CA GLU A 46 15.80 -3.49 -16.06
C GLU A 46 14.78 -2.42 -15.72
N LYS A 47 15.24 -1.19 -15.50
CA LYS A 47 14.39 0.01 -15.47
C LYS A 47 14.24 0.52 -16.89
N HIS A 48 13.01 0.58 -17.39
CA HIS A 48 12.78 1.03 -18.75
C HIS A 48 13.08 2.53 -18.88
N ILE A 49 13.88 2.85 -19.89
CA ILE A 49 14.18 4.22 -20.28
C ILE A 49 13.35 4.56 -21.50
N PHE A 50 12.51 5.55 -21.36
CA PHE A 50 11.70 6.11 -22.44
C PHE A 50 12.43 7.28 -23.09
N ARG A 51 11.87 7.83 -24.17
CA ARG A 51 12.42 9.00 -24.83
C ARG A 51 11.34 10.06 -25.04
N ASP A 52 11.73 11.31 -24.88
CA ASP A 52 10.86 12.44 -25.23
C ASP A 52 10.87 12.72 -26.74
N ASN A 53 10.11 13.73 -27.17
CA ASN A 53 10.01 14.13 -28.58
C ASN A 53 11.33 14.69 -29.15
N GLN A 54 12.32 14.96 -28.28
CA GLN A 54 13.66 15.44 -28.65
C GLN A 54 14.71 14.34 -28.52
N ASP A 55 14.26 13.08 -28.33
CA ASP A 55 15.11 11.90 -28.16
C ASP A 55 15.92 11.87 -26.85
N ASN A 56 15.58 12.71 -25.85
CA ASN A 56 16.23 12.67 -24.54
C ASN A 56 15.73 11.47 -23.72
N PRO A 57 16.62 10.78 -22.99
CA PRO A 57 16.24 9.65 -22.15
C PRO A 57 15.46 10.12 -20.92
N LEU A 58 14.32 9.46 -20.64
CA LEU A 58 13.48 9.70 -19.47
C LEU A 58 13.23 8.39 -18.71
N PRO A 59 13.32 8.39 -17.37
CA PRO A 59 13.02 7.23 -16.56
C PRO A 59 11.51 6.97 -16.37
N PHE A 60 10.65 7.67 -17.11
CA PHE A 60 9.20 7.59 -17.04
C PHE A 60 8.56 7.91 -18.40
N MET A 61 7.30 7.55 -18.55
CA MET A 61 6.44 7.93 -19.68
C MET A 61 5.16 8.59 -19.17
N ARG A 62 4.40 9.20 -20.06
CA ARG A 62 3.09 9.80 -19.77
C ARG A 62 1.99 9.13 -20.58
N ASP A 63 0.84 8.93 -19.96
CA ASP A 63 -0.36 8.50 -20.67
C ASP A 63 -1.04 9.68 -21.42
N THR A 64 -2.15 9.41 -22.09
CA THR A 64 -2.90 10.42 -22.86
C THR A 64 -3.52 11.53 -22.02
N LYS A 65 -3.64 11.31 -20.70
CA LYS A 65 -4.11 12.31 -19.72
C LYS A 65 -2.95 13.05 -19.05
N GLY A 66 -1.72 12.71 -19.39
CA GLY A 66 -0.50 13.30 -18.86
C GLY A 66 -0.03 12.68 -17.54
N HIS A 67 -0.70 11.62 -17.02
CA HIS A 67 -0.24 10.95 -15.82
C HIS A 67 1.05 10.20 -16.09
N THR A 68 1.96 10.27 -15.14
CA THR A 68 3.30 9.71 -15.29
C THR A 68 3.35 8.28 -14.75
N TYR A 69 4.01 7.38 -15.48
CA TYR A 69 4.26 6.01 -15.07
C TYR A 69 5.71 5.57 -15.35
N VAL A 70 6.13 4.55 -14.65
CA VAL A 70 7.42 3.88 -14.80
C VAL A 70 7.19 2.41 -15.15
N ALA A 71 8.20 1.75 -15.70
CA ALA A 71 8.15 0.32 -15.97
C ALA A 71 9.46 -0.35 -15.54
N VAL A 72 9.35 -1.56 -14.97
CA VAL A 72 10.48 -2.39 -14.58
C VAL A 72 10.21 -3.82 -15.00
N THR A 73 11.21 -4.44 -15.64
CA THR A 73 11.20 -5.87 -15.95
C THR A 73 12.14 -6.60 -15.00
N VAL A 74 11.67 -7.68 -14.40
CA VAL A 74 12.50 -8.64 -13.65
C VAL A 74 12.58 -9.94 -14.42
N THR A 75 13.79 -10.47 -14.60
CA THR A 75 14.03 -11.76 -15.27
C THR A 75 14.68 -12.72 -14.30
N ILE A 76 14.06 -13.88 -14.08
CA ILE A 76 14.57 -14.98 -13.24
C ILE A 76 14.51 -16.27 -14.06
N GLU A 77 15.65 -16.96 -14.22
CA GLU A 77 15.76 -18.22 -14.99
C GLU A 77 15.15 -18.13 -16.40
N GLY A 78 15.33 -16.96 -17.05
CA GLY A 78 14.84 -16.69 -18.40
C GLY A 78 13.36 -16.27 -18.48
N LEU A 79 12.61 -16.36 -17.39
CA LEU A 79 11.24 -15.86 -17.32
C LEU A 79 11.25 -14.36 -16.96
N ALA A 80 10.65 -13.53 -17.82
CA ALA A 80 10.59 -12.09 -17.64
C ALA A 80 9.16 -11.65 -17.29
N HIS A 81 9.02 -10.83 -16.24
CA HIS A 81 7.78 -10.14 -15.89
C HIS A 81 8.01 -8.64 -15.83
N THR A 82 7.16 -7.89 -16.53
CA THR A 82 7.18 -6.43 -16.54
C THR A 82 6.00 -5.90 -15.77
N GLU A 83 6.28 -5.02 -14.82
CA GLU A 83 5.28 -4.22 -14.11
C GLU A 83 5.30 -2.79 -14.64
N ILE A 84 4.13 -2.17 -14.71
CA ILE A 84 3.93 -0.75 -14.98
C ILE A 84 3.28 -0.12 -13.76
N HIS A 85 3.89 0.92 -13.20
CA HIS A 85 3.40 1.56 -11.99
C HIS A 85 3.28 3.07 -12.18
N TYR A 86 2.09 3.63 -11.92
CA TYR A 86 1.90 5.08 -11.96
C TYR A 86 2.63 5.76 -10.81
N VAL A 87 3.21 6.92 -11.09
CA VAL A 87 3.80 7.77 -10.06
C VAL A 87 2.65 8.43 -9.29
N MET A 88 2.65 8.25 -7.97
CA MET A 88 1.56 8.67 -7.10
C MET A 88 2.05 9.69 -6.07
N ASP A 89 1.14 10.57 -5.64
CA ASP A 89 1.34 11.48 -4.51
C ASP A 89 1.09 10.76 -3.16
N HIS A 90 1.11 11.54 -2.07
CA HIS A 90 0.87 11.04 -0.72
C HIS A 90 -0.58 10.57 -0.46
N LYS A 91 -1.52 10.91 -1.37
CA LYS A 91 -2.93 10.47 -1.35
C LYS A 91 -3.18 9.30 -2.30
N ASN A 92 -2.12 8.70 -2.87
CA ASN A 92 -2.18 7.66 -3.90
C ASN A 92 -2.93 8.09 -5.18
N GLN A 93 -2.88 9.38 -5.51
CA GLN A 93 -3.41 9.88 -6.77
C GLN A 93 -2.27 10.00 -7.78
N SER A 94 -2.54 9.58 -9.03
CA SER A 94 -1.56 9.68 -10.11
C SER A 94 -1.20 11.14 -10.40
N VAL A 95 0.09 11.42 -10.56
CA VAL A 95 0.61 12.77 -10.80
C VAL A 95 1.05 12.97 -12.24
N THR A 96 0.88 14.22 -12.73
CA THR A 96 1.28 14.61 -14.10
C THR A 96 2.69 15.20 -14.15
N HIS A 97 3.17 15.78 -13.05
CA HIS A 97 4.49 16.42 -12.95
C HIS A 97 5.20 15.96 -11.66
N PRO A 98 5.70 14.71 -11.63
CA PRO A 98 6.38 14.19 -10.45
C PRO A 98 7.76 14.83 -10.29
N ASP A 99 8.20 14.96 -9.05
CA ASP A 99 9.60 15.19 -8.73
C ASP A 99 10.44 13.90 -8.83
N GLY A 100 11.76 14.05 -8.82
CA GLY A 100 12.67 12.90 -8.91
C GLY A 100 12.54 11.91 -7.76
N GLY A 101 12.15 12.36 -6.57
CA GLY A 101 11.90 11.51 -5.40
C GLY A 101 10.66 10.64 -5.60
N GLN A 102 9.60 11.20 -6.17
CA GLN A 102 8.37 10.46 -6.51
C GLN A 102 8.64 9.42 -7.59
N VAL A 103 9.39 9.78 -8.65
CA VAL A 103 9.80 8.83 -9.70
C VAL A 103 10.63 7.69 -9.12
N ASN A 104 11.62 7.98 -8.26
CA ASN A 104 12.44 6.95 -7.63
C ASN A 104 11.62 6.00 -6.75
N LYS A 105 10.68 6.53 -5.95
CA LYS A 105 9.76 5.71 -5.14
C LYS A 105 8.90 4.80 -6.03
N ALA A 106 8.38 5.34 -7.14
CA ALA A 106 7.59 4.56 -8.08
C ALA A 106 8.40 3.42 -8.70
N LEU A 107 9.67 3.67 -9.10
CA LEU A 107 10.57 2.63 -9.61
C LEU A 107 10.84 1.52 -8.58
N GLN A 108 11.01 1.88 -7.30
CA GLN A 108 11.20 0.90 -6.22
C GLN A 108 9.94 0.04 -5.99
N ARG A 109 8.75 0.66 -6.00
CA ARG A 109 7.46 -0.06 -5.90
C ARG A 109 7.23 -0.93 -7.13
N CYS A 110 7.55 -0.43 -8.31
CA CYS A 110 7.45 -1.17 -9.56
C CYS A 110 8.34 -2.43 -9.54
N LEU A 111 9.59 -2.31 -9.06
CA LEU A 111 10.53 -3.42 -8.93
C LEU A 111 9.98 -4.53 -8.03
N VAL A 112 9.50 -4.19 -6.82
CA VAL A 112 9.02 -5.20 -5.88
C VAL A 112 7.74 -5.87 -6.37
N LYS A 113 6.86 -5.16 -7.08
CA LYS A 113 5.68 -5.76 -7.73
C LYS A 113 6.05 -6.68 -8.90
N ALA A 114 7.05 -6.30 -9.71
CA ALA A 114 7.57 -7.18 -10.76
C ALA A 114 8.18 -8.48 -10.17
N ILE A 115 8.84 -8.41 -9.00
CA ILE A 115 9.30 -9.59 -8.26
C ILE A 115 8.11 -10.44 -7.77
N ALA A 116 7.03 -9.81 -7.32
CA ALA A 116 5.84 -10.52 -6.84
C ALA A 116 5.18 -11.38 -7.92
N PHE A 117 5.25 -11.00 -9.19
CA PHE A 117 4.81 -11.86 -10.30
C PHE A 117 5.60 -13.16 -10.45
N HIS A 118 6.79 -13.25 -9.89
CA HIS A 118 7.53 -14.50 -9.77
C HIS A 118 7.15 -15.32 -8.52
N GLY A 119 6.25 -14.79 -7.68
CA GLY A 119 5.69 -15.48 -6.51
C GLY A 119 6.04 -14.85 -5.15
N LEU A 120 7.14 -14.08 -5.03
CA LEU A 120 7.60 -13.56 -3.74
C LEU A 120 6.68 -12.47 -3.20
N GLY A 121 5.97 -12.76 -2.10
CA GLY A 121 5.15 -11.77 -1.40
C GLY A 121 3.95 -11.27 -2.20
N LEU A 122 3.42 -12.02 -3.16
CA LEU A 122 2.27 -11.62 -3.97
C LEU A 122 1.04 -11.28 -3.10
N ASN A 123 0.86 -11.99 -2.00
CA ASN A 123 -0.22 -11.77 -1.05
C ASN A 123 -0.16 -10.40 -0.35
N VAL A 124 1.00 -9.74 -0.30
CA VAL A 124 1.15 -8.38 0.27
C VAL A 124 0.37 -7.36 -0.56
N TYR A 125 0.22 -7.62 -1.87
CA TYR A 125 -0.47 -6.73 -2.80
C TYR A 125 -1.92 -7.13 -3.04
N ALA A 126 -2.40 -8.23 -2.44
CA ALA A 126 -3.79 -8.63 -2.51
C ALA A 126 -4.66 -7.56 -1.83
N GLY A 127 -5.54 -6.93 -2.60
CA GLY A 127 -6.42 -5.86 -2.12
C GLY A 127 -5.97 -4.42 -2.43
N GLU A 128 -4.76 -4.21 -3.00
CA GLU A 128 -4.38 -2.87 -3.46
C GLU A 128 -5.29 -2.32 -4.58
N ASP A 129 -5.88 -3.22 -5.36
CA ASP A 129 -6.78 -2.88 -6.47
C ASP A 129 -8.26 -2.75 -6.05
N LEU A 130 -8.56 -2.87 -4.77
CA LEU A 130 -9.91 -2.62 -4.28
C LEU A 130 -10.25 -1.14 -4.51
N PRO A 131 -11.48 -0.83 -5.04
CA PRO A 131 -11.89 0.54 -5.28
C PRO A 131 -11.71 1.39 -4.02
N MET A 132 -11.15 2.59 -4.20
CA MET A 132 -10.98 3.56 -3.10
C MET A 132 -12.33 4.03 -2.50
N ASP A 133 -13.45 3.71 -3.16
CA ASP A 133 -14.81 3.97 -2.69
C ASP A 133 -15.24 3.09 -1.51
N LEU A 134 -14.45 2.04 -1.20
CA LEU A 134 -14.42 1.45 0.13
C LEU A 134 -13.38 2.22 0.96
N GLU A 135 -13.58 3.52 1.18
CA GLU A 135 -13.03 4.12 2.39
C GLU A 135 -13.55 3.24 3.52
N GLU A 136 -12.67 2.36 4.03
CA GLU A 136 -12.98 1.77 5.33
C GLU A 136 -13.24 2.96 6.22
N ASP A 137 -14.48 3.11 6.64
CA ASP A 137 -14.88 4.15 7.59
C ASP A 137 -13.87 4.06 8.74
N ASP A 138 -12.96 5.02 8.81
CA ASP A 138 -11.87 5.05 9.81
C ASP A 138 -12.38 5.41 11.20
N GLY A 139 -13.71 5.58 11.31
CA GLY A 139 -14.41 5.98 12.50
C GLY A 139 -14.27 7.47 12.83
N SER A 140 -13.68 8.29 11.95
CA SER A 140 -13.44 9.72 12.23
C SER A 140 -14.72 10.48 12.48
N ALA A 141 -15.80 10.21 11.75
CA ALA A 141 -17.12 10.82 11.98
C ALA A 141 -17.67 10.48 13.36
N ILE A 142 -17.51 9.23 13.81
CA ILE A 142 -17.94 8.77 15.11
C ILE A 142 -17.08 9.38 16.22
N ILE A 143 -15.77 9.47 16.02
CA ILE A 143 -14.83 10.11 16.96
C ILE A 143 -15.19 11.59 17.12
N LEU A 144 -15.54 12.29 16.03
CA LEU A 144 -16.00 13.67 16.07
C LEU A 144 -17.33 13.82 16.86
N ALA A 145 -18.27 12.90 16.65
CA ALA A 145 -19.52 12.88 17.41
C ALA A 145 -19.27 12.64 18.92
N ILE A 146 -18.34 11.75 19.27
CA ILE A 146 -17.91 11.52 20.65
C ILE A 146 -17.29 12.79 21.26
N SER A 147 -16.43 13.49 20.52
CA SER A 147 -15.76 14.72 20.98
C SER A 147 -16.75 15.87 21.20
N ASN A 148 -17.84 15.91 20.46
CA ASN A 148 -18.89 16.93 20.57
C ASN A 148 -19.93 16.60 21.68
N ALA A 149 -19.88 15.42 22.28
CA ALA A 149 -20.74 15.08 23.40
C ALA A 149 -20.38 15.96 24.62
N ASN A 150 -21.42 16.45 25.32
CA ASN A 150 -21.27 17.39 26.45
C ASN A 150 -21.76 16.77 27.78
N SER A 151 -22.25 15.55 27.74
CA SER A 151 -22.71 14.81 28.94
C SER A 151 -22.57 13.30 28.73
N VAL A 152 -22.67 12.53 29.81
CA VAL A 152 -22.67 11.04 29.77
C VAL A 152 -23.84 10.54 28.93
N GLU A 153 -25.04 11.15 29.09
CA GLU A 153 -26.25 10.78 28.35
C GLU A 153 -26.09 11.02 26.84
N SER A 154 -25.52 12.16 26.46
CA SER A 154 -25.22 12.51 25.07
C SER A 154 -24.20 11.54 24.47
N LEU A 155 -23.16 11.17 25.24
CA LEU A 155 -22.15 10.21 24.84
C LEU A 155 -22.73 8.81 24.60
N GLU A 156 -23.65 8.37 25.48
CA GLU A 156 -24.32 7.07 25.35
C GLU A 156 -25.32 7.06 24.17
N SER A 157 -25.94 8.19 23.85
CA SER A 157 -26.76 8.34 22.65
C SER A 157 -25.94 8.18 21.37
N VAL A 158 -24.78 8.84 21.26
CA VAL A 158 -23.84 8.68 20.14
C VAL A 158 -23.44 7.22 19.98
N TRP A 159 -23.12 6.53 21.08
CA TRP A 159 -22.75 5.11 21.03
C TRP A 159 -23.89 4.22 20.53
N LYS A 160 -25.12 4.46 20.96
CA LYS A 160 -26.30 3.69 20.50
C LYS A 160 -26.59 3.92 19.03
N GLU A 161 -26.55 5.17 18.60
CA GLU A 161 -26.81 5.56 17.21
C GLU A 161 -25.80 4.92 16.23
N HIS A 162 -24.52 4.93 16.59
CA HIS A 162 -23.44 4.44 15.73
C HIS A 162 -23.06 2.97 15.98
N ASN A 163 -23.78 2.23 16.81
CA ASN A 163 -23.40 0.86 17.22
C ASN A 163 -23.23 -0.11 16.03
N GLN A 164 -24.09 -0.03 15.02
CA GLN A 164 -23.99 -0.87 13.84
C GLN A 164 -22.78 -0.46 12.99
N SER A 165 -22.57 0.81 12.77
CA SER A 165 -21.41 1.34 12.03
C SER A 165 -20.11 0.95 12.71
N ILE A 166 -20.03 1.09 14.05
CA ILE A 166 -18.85 0.68 14.81
C ILE A 166 -18.51 -0.80 14.59
N LYS A 167 -19.50 -1.69 14.53
CA LYS A 167 -19.29 -3.13 14.29
C LYS A 167 -18.80 -3.45 12.88
N GLN A 168 -19.04 -2.57 11.92
CA GLN A 168 -18.61 -2.70 10.52
C GLN A 168 -17.24 -2.09 10.26
N LEU A 169 -16.72 -1.27 11.20
CA LEU A 169 -15.36 -0.72 11.10
C LEU A 169 -14.30 -1.83 11.15
N GLY A 170 -13.18 -1.59 10.49
CA GLY A 170 -11.98 -2.43 10.65
C GLY A 170 -11.50 -2.45 12.12
N LYS A 171 -10.83 -3.54 12.54
CA LYS A 171 -10.40 -3.75 13.93
C LYS A 171 -9.64 -2.57 14.54
N GLN A 172 -8.83 -1.88 13.74
CA GLN A 172 -8.01 -0.75 14.19
C GLN A 172 -8.88 0.50 14.44
N ALA A 173 -9.82 0.80 13.53
CA ALA A 173 -10.77 1.89 13.67
C ALA A 173 -11.72 1.65 14.84
N GLN A 174 -12.24 0.42 15.02
CA GLN A 174 -13.02 0.05 16.20
C GLN A 174 -12.28 0.33 17.49
N LYS A 175 -11.00 -0.07 17.58
CA LYS A 175 -10.18 0.16 18.76
C LYS A 175 -10.03 1.67 19.05
N ARG A 176 -9.73 2.48 18.03
CA ARG A 176 -9.62 3.95 18.17
C ARG A 176 -10.92 4.56 18.70
N VAL A 177 -12.07 4.22 18.11
CA VAL A 177 -13.38 4.70 18.54
C VAL A 177 -13.67 4.30 20.00
N MET A 178 -13.39 3.04 20.37
CA MET A 178 -13.57 2.56 21.75
C MET A 178 -12.67 3.28 22.76
N ASP A 179 -11.43 3.56 22.39
CA ASP A 179 -10.48 4.25 23.27
C ASP A 179 -10.90 5.71 23.48
N GLU A 180 -11.36 6.42 22.44
CA GLU A 180 -11.88 7.79 22.56
C GLU A 180 -13.19 7.83 23.37
N PHE A 181 -14.09 6.86 23.18
CA PHE A 181 -15.31 6.75 24.00
C PHE A 181 -14.98 6.56 25.49
N LYS A 182 -14.01 5.68 25.81
CA LYS A 182 -13.57 5.46 27.20
C LYS A 182 -12.97 6.72 27.83
N LYS A 183 -12.12 7.45 27.08
CA LYS A 183 -11.53 8.72 27.53
C LYS A 183 -12.61 9.76 27.84
N ALA A 184 -13.56 9.96 26.91
CA ALA A 184 -14.67 10.90 27.10
C ALA A 184 -15.52 10.50 28.33
N LYS A 185 -15.82 9.20 28.51
CA LYS A 185 -16.60 8.71 29.66
C LYS A 185 -15.89 8.93 31.01
N VAL A 186 -14.58 8.83 31.04
CA VAL A 186 -13.78 9.12 32.24
C VAL A 186 -13.78 10.60 32.55
N SER A 187 -13.61 11.48 31.54
CA SER A 187 -13.59 12.93 31.74
C SER A 187 -14.93 13.45 32.32
N PHE A 188 -16.07 12.93 31.87
CA PHE A 188 -17.38 13.29 32.39
C PHE A 188 -17.70 12.75 33.82
N LYS A 189 -16.98 11.71 34.26
CA LYS A 189 -17.12 11.19 35.64
C LYS A 189 -16.24 11.93 36.64
N ALA A 190 -15.22 12.64 36.15
CA ALA A 190 -14.28 13.37 37.01
C ALA A 190 -14.64 14.87 37.14
N ALA A 191 -15.63 15.36 36.41
CA ALA A 191 -16.20 16.71 36.46
C ALA A 191 -17.50 16.71 37.30
#